data_ca45978c0b23c8f14fb04aedeb1400c1
#
_entry.id   ca45978c0b23c8f14fb04aedeb1400c1
#
_cell.length_a   1.000
_cell.length_b   1.000
_cell.length_c   1.000
_cell.angle_alpha   90.00
_cell.angle_beta   90.00
_cell.angle_gamma   90.00
#
_symmetry.space_group_name_H-M   'P 1'
#
loop_
_entity.id
_entity.type
_entity.pdbx_description
1 polymer ?
#
loop_
_entity_poly.entity_id
_entity_poly.type
_entity_poly.pdbx_seq_one_letter_code
_entity_poly.pdbx_strand_id
1 'polypeptide(L)'
;KKILTLIAALLCVTAVSAQVKGLQASFTHTKTAAGTTEKDSGKIYYSAPGSLALHYDAPSTNLVVIDGTAVFIRQAGKERRFDTTKNAPMRGMSATLLNCVKGDTQKVADENDADIQVQKFARSTDVTITARKKAVRGYSRIELSYRKSDGLLQYMKLTEFSGAVNEYKMTGFLQSAALPADAFTIPAKTSHAE
;
A
#
# COMPACT_ATOMS: atom_id res chain seq x y z
N LYS A 1 49.10 19.05 -19.31
CA LYS A 1 47.81 18.35 -19.51
C LYS A 1 47.40 17.74 -18.16
N LYS A 2 46.45 18.39 -17.46
CA LYS A 2 45.90 17.91 -16.20
C LYS A 2 44.59 17.19 -16.53
N ILE A 3 44.57 15.88 -16.35
CA ILE A 3 43.39 15.04 -16.49
C ILE A 3 42.59 15.17 -15.18
N LEU A 4 41.46 15.83 -15.24
CA LEU A 4 40.53 15.99 -14.14
C LEU A 4 39.62 14.74 -14.13
N THR A 5 39.95 13.80 -13.24
CA THR A 5 39.13 12.58 -13.06
C THR A 5 37.92 12.96 -12.23
N LEU A 6 36.76 13.04 -12.88
CA LEU A 6 35.44 13.25 -12.24
C LEU A 6 35.02 11.95 -11.62
N ILE A 7 35.19 11.76 -10.31
CA ILE A 7 34.66 10.63 -9.56
C ILE A 7 33.19 10.93 -9.28
N ALA A 8 32.31 10.34 -10.07
CA ALA A 8 30.88 10.31 -9.78
C ALA A 8 30.66 9.38 -8.57
N ALA A 9 30.47 9.96 -7.40
CA ALA A 9 30.07 9.24 -6.20
C ALA A 9 28.63 8.72 -6.38
N LEU A 10 28.51 7.48 -6.79
CA LEU A 10 27.25 6.73 -6.80
C LEU A 10 26.84 6.50 -5.34
N LEU A 11 26.04 7.40 -4.79
CA LEU A 11 25.41 7.24 -3.48
C LEU A 11 24.39 6.08 -3.57
N CYS A 12 24.86 4.87 -3.31
CA CYS A 12 23.98 3.75 -2.97
C CYS A 12 23.20 4.13 -1.71
N VAL A 13 21.97 4.60 -1.88
CA VAL A 13 21.00 4.73 -0.80
C VAL A 13 20.54 3.31 -0.45
N THR A 14 21.30 2.62 0.41
CA THR A 14 20.80 1.43 1.07
C THR A 14 19.71 1.88 2.03
N ALA A 15 18.45 1.81 1.59
CA ALA A 15 17.32 1.85 2.51
C ALA A 15 17.47 0.61 3.41
N VAL A 16 17.86 0.83 4.66
CA VAL A 16 17.77 -0.20 5.70
C VAL A 16 16.29 -0.34 6.01
N SER A 17 15.62 -1.11 5.20
CA SER A 17 14.27 -1.59 5.44
C SER A 17 14.41 -2.65 6.52
N ALA A 18 14.17 -2.30 7.78
CA ALA A 18 13.96 -3.30 8.82
C ALA A 18 12.82 -4.20 8.33
N GLN A 19 13.09 -5.48 8.05
CA GLN A 19 12.07 -6.40 7.59
C GLN A 19 11.02 -6.56 8.68
N VAL A 20 9.92 -5.82 8.56
CA VAL A 20 8.77 -5.91 9.46
C VAL A 20 8.14 -7.27 9.28
N LYS A 21 8.29 -8.17 10.26
CA LYS A 21 7.72 -9.52 10.20
C LYS A 21 6.21 -9.53 10.39
N GLY A 22 5.72 -8.67 11.27
CA GLY A 22 4.30 -8.46 11.54
C GLY A 22 4.05 -7.04 12.00
N LEU A 23 2.98 -6.42 11.51
CA LEU A 23 2.60 -5.05 11.82
C LEU A 23 1.09 -4.96 11.98
N GLN A 24 0.66 -4.27 13.04
CA GLN A 24 -0.69 -3.76 13.20
C GLN A 24 -0.62 -2.25 13.38
N ALA A 25 -1.56 -1.52 12.79
CA ALA A 25 -1.78 -0.11 13.04
C ALA A 25 -3.26 0.23 12.90
N SER A 26 -3.68 1.36 13.47
CA SER A 26 -4.96 1.98 13.15
C SER A 26 -4.80 2.87 11.93
N PHE A 27 -5.84 2.99 11.12
CA PHE A 27 -5.83 3.95 10.00
C PHE A 27 -7.11 4.80 9.99
N THR A 28 -6.98 6.00 9.43
CA THR A 28 -8.11 6.75 8.88
C THR A 28 -7.99 6.73 7.36
N HIS A 29 -9.11 6.54 6.68
CA HIS A 29 -9.20 6.49 5.22
C HIS A 29 -10.13 7.60 4.74
N THR A 30 -9.67 8.38 3.78
CA THR A 30 -10.48 9.36 3.06
C THR A 30 -10.48 8.99 1.58
N LYS A 31 -11.67 8.76 1.04
CA LYS A 31 -11.86 8.50 -0.39
C LYS A 31 -12.58 9.67 -1.02
N THR A 32 -12.01 10.24 -2.06
CA THR A 32 -12.63 11.29 -2.87
C THR A 32 -12.79 10.79 -4.30
N ALA A 33 -14.02 10.78 -4.79
CA ALA A 33 -14.35 10.37 -6.16
C ALA A 33 -15.59 11.10 -6.64
N ALA A 34 -15.57 11.58 -7.89
CA ALA A 34 -16.70 12.25 -8.52
C ALA A 34 -17.31 13.39 -7.66
N GLY A 35 -16.46 14.15 -6.96
CA GLY A 35 -16.88 15.26 -6.10
C GLY A 35 -17.42 14.86 -4.71
N THR A 36 -17.50 13.56 -4.42
CA THR A 36 -17.94 13.05 -3.11
C THR A 36 -16.73 12.64 -2.28
N THR A 37 -16.78 12.93 -0.98
CA THR A 37 -15.75 12.51 -0.02
C THR A 37 -16.38 11.64 1.05
N GLU A 38 -15.82 10.43 1.21
CA GLU A 38 -16.17 9.45 2.23
C GLU A 38 -15.01 9.34 3.23
N LYS A 39 -15.32 9.13 4.52
CA LYS A 39 -14.32 8.94 5.56
C LYS A 39 -14.65 7.69 6.37
N ASP A 40 -13.66 6.84 6.54
CA ASP A 40 -13.71 5.62 7.32
C ASP A 40 -12.50 5.54 8.26
N SER A 41 -12.55 4.60 9.20
CA SER A 41 -11.41 4.19 10.01
C SER A 41 -11.31 2.68 10.08
N GLY A 42 -10.20 2.18 10.63
CA GLY A 42 -10.03 0.75 10.77
C GLY A 42 -8.64 0.35 11.24
N LYS A 43 -8.35 -0.93 11.06
CA LYS A 43 -7.05 -1.53 11.37
C LYS A 43 -6.42 -2.14 10.14
N ILE A 44 -5.14 -1.87 9.98
CA ILE A 44 -4.28 -2.50 8.99
C ILE A 44 -3.43 -3.57 9.67
N TYR A 45 -3.35 -4.73 9.05
CA TYR A 45 -2.51 -5.84 9.45
C TYR A 45 -1.59 -6.20 8.29
N TYR A 46 -0.33 -6.41 8.59
CA TYR A 46 0.64 -6.90 7.61
C TYR A 46 1.43 -8.06 8.22
N SER A 47 1.65 -9.10 7.45
CA SER A 47 2.53 -10.22 7.78
C SER A 47 3.43 -10.55 6.61
N ALA A 48 4.75 -10.63 6.89
CA ALA A 48 5.72 -11.05 5.89
C ALA A 48 5.49 -12.53 5.52
N PRO A 49 5.75 -12.92 4.25
CA PRO A 49 6.32 -12.08 3.20
C PRO A 49 5.29 -11.28 2.39
N GLY A 50 3.98 -11.53 2.51
CA GLY A 50 3.05 -10.95 1.58
C GLY A 50 1.56 -11.02 1.94
N SER A 51 1.19 -10.96 3.22
CA SER A 51 -0.22 -10.85 3.63
C SER A 51 -0.51 -9.43 4.14
N LEU A 52 -1.60 -8.84 3.68
CA LEU A 52 -2.08 -7.52 4.06
C LEU A 52 -3.59 -7.55 4.24
N ALA A 53 -4.11 -6.98 5.34
CA ALA A 53 -5.54 -6.83 5.53
C ALA A 53 -5.89 -5.43 6.03
N LEU A 54 -7.02 -4.91 5.55
CA LEU A 54 -7.65 -3.68 5.98
C LEU A 54 -9.03 -4.02 6.50
N HIS A 55 -9.22 -3.95 7.83
CA HIS A 55 -10.49 -4.15 8.49
C HIS A 55 -11.07 -2.78 8.85
N TYR A 56 -12.21 -2.46 8.28
CA TYR A 56 -12.88 -1.18 8.54
C TYR A 56 -13.80 -1.28 9.76
N ASP A 57 -13.83 -0.22 10.56
CA ASP A 57 -14.68 -0.12 11.75
C ASP A 57 -16.14 0.14 11.36
N ALA A 58 -17.08 -0.21 12.26
CA ALA A 58 -18.48 0.14 12.11
C ALA A 58 -18.69 1.67 11.93
N PRO A 59 -19.68 2.11 11.15
CA PRO A 59 -20.71 1.31 10.50
C PRO A 59 -20.23 0.64 9.18
N SER A 60 -19.02 0.89 8.74
CA SER A 60 -18.47 0.24 7.55
C SER A 60 -18.24 -1.24 7.80
N THR A 61 -18.62 -2.07 6.84
CA THR A 61 -18.32 -3.51 6.83
C THR A 61 -17.26 -3.86 5.80
N ASN A 62 -16.56 -2.84 5.28
CA ASN A 62 -15.54 -3.01 4.27
C ASN A 62 -14.38 -3.86 4.80
N LEU A 63 -13.85 -4.69 3.93
CA LEU A 63 -12.74 -5.58 4.23
C LEU A 63 -11.92 -5.80 2.96
N VAL A 64 -10.61 -5.65 3.08
CA VAL A 64 -9.67 -6.04 2.02
C VAL A 64 -8.70 -7.03 2.62
N VAL A 65 -8.53 -8.19 2.00
CA VAL A 65 -7.51 -9.18 2.38
C VAL A 65 -6.72 -9.55 1.15
N ILE A 66 -5.41 -9.43 1.26
CA ILE A 66 -4.43 -9.91 0.30
C ILE A 66 -3.66 -11.02 1.02
N ASP A 67 -3.74 -12.24 0.52
CA ASP A 67 -3.04 -13.39 1.09
C ASP A 67 -2.50 -14.30 -0.01
N GLY A 68 -1.18 -14.30 -0.17
CA GLY A 68 -0.51 -15.03 -1.24
C GLY A 68 -1.04 -14.65 -2.63
N THR A 69 -1.76 -15.58 -3.26
CA THR A 69 -2.37 -15.39 -4.59
C THR A 69 -3.85 -15.00 -4.53
N ALA A 70 -4.43 -14.87 -3.34
CA ALA A 70 -5.83 -14.52 -3.17
C ALA A 70 -5.98 -13.04 -2.79
N VAL A 71 -6.97 -12.37 -3.40
CA VAL A 71 -7.44 -11.05 -3.01
C VAL A 71 -8.93 -11.12 -2.75
N PHE A 72 -9.33 -10.71 -1.56
CA PHE A 72 -10.72 -10.56 -1.18
C PHE A 72 -11.03 -9.09 -0.92
N ILE A 73 -12.14 -8.64 -1.47
CA ILE A 73 -12.65 -7.28 -1.26
C ILE A 73 -14.14 -7.37 -0.93
N ARG A 74 -14.50 -6.86 0.26
CA ARG A 74 -15.89 -6.54 0.61
C ARG A 74 -16.02 -5.03 0.64
N GLN A 75 -16.95 -4.49 -0.13
CA GLN A 75 -17.24 -3.05 -0.17
C GLN A 75 -18.72 -2.83 -0.33
N ALA A 76 -19.32 -2.01 0.55
CA ALA A 76 -20.77 -1.75 0.57
C ALA A 76 -21.60 -3.05 0.52
N GLY A 77 -21.23 -4.06 1.30
CA GLY A 77 -21.88 -5.37 1.36
C GLY A 77 -21.64 -6.31 0.17
N LYS A 78 -20.97 -5.83 -0.90
CA LYS A 78 -20.65 -6.66 -2.07
C LYS A 78 -19.29 -7.32 -1.89
N GLU A 79 -19.23 -8.64 -2.07
CA GLU A 79 -18.02 -9.43 -1.95
C GLU A 79 -17.46 -9.82 -3.33
N ARG A 80 -16.15 -9.72 -3.47
CA ARG A 80 -15.41 -10.13 -4.67
C ARG A 80 -14.16 -10.88 -4.26
N ARG A 81 -13.86 -11.97 -4.97
CA ARG A 81 -12.65 -12.77 -4.79
C ARG A 81 -11.90 -12.85 -6.10
N PHE A 82 -10.61 -12.74 -6.02
CA PHE A 82 -9.73 -12.78 -7.19
C PHE A 82 -8.57 -13.73 -6.93
N ASP A 83 -8.28 -14.54 -7.93
CA ASP A 83 -7.02 -15.26 -8.05
C ASP A 83 -6.05 -14.37 -8.86
N THR A 84 -4.99 -13.90 -8.21
CA THR A 84 -4.02 -12.98 -8.84
C THR A 84 -3.20 -13.65 -9.91
N THR A 85 -3.12 -14.99 -9.94
CA THR A 85 -2.45 -15.72 -11.01
C THR A 85 -3.20 -15.58 -12.33
N LYS A 86 -4.53 -15.41 -12.27
CA LYS A 86 -5.42 -15.28 -13.43
C LYS A 86 -5.92 -13.86 -13.67
N ASN A 87 -5.66 -12.93 -12.74
CA ASN A 87 -6.15 -11.56 -12.79
C ASN A 87 -4.97 -10.56 -12.68
N ALA A 88 -4.40 -10.19 -13.81
CA ALA A 88 -3.24 -9.29 -13.87
C ALA A 88 -3.50 -7.92 -13.20
N PRO A 89 -4.66 -7.24 -13.37
CA PRO A 89 -4.96 -6.00 -12.65
C PRO A 89 -4.93 -6.15 -11.12
N MET A 90 -5.52 -7.23 -10.58
CA MET A 90 -5.52 -7.49 -9.13
C MET A 90 -4.13 -7.86 -8.62
N ARG A 91 -3.34 -8.59 -9.40
CA ARG A 91 -1.93 -8.86 -9.10
C ARG A 91 -1.13 -7.57 -9.00
N GLY A 92 -1.24 -6.65 -9.96
CA GLY A 92 -0.56 -5.36 -9.94
C GLY A 92 -0.98 -4.52 -8.73
N MET A 93 -2.28 -4.40 -8.46
CA MET A 93 -2.79 -3.66 -7.30
C MET A 93 -2.26 -4.23 -5.98
N SER A 94 -2.35 -5.54 -5.78
CA SER A 94 -1.88 -6.18 -4.55
C SER A 94 -0.37 -6.05 -4.35
N ALA A 95 0.42 -6.22 -5.42
CA ALA A 95 1.86 -6.02 -5.39
C ALA A 95 2.22 -4.58 -5.02
N THR A 96 1.57 -3.59 -5.62
CA THR A 96 1.75 -2.17 -5.30
C THR A 96 1.50 -1.90 -3.81
N LEU A 97 0.35 -2.33 -3.27
CA LEU A 97 0.00 -2.10 -1.86
C LEU A 97 1.00 -2.79 -0.91
N LEU A 98 1.35 -4.06 -1.16
CA LEU A 98 2.31 -4.78 -0.36
C LEU A 98 3.70 -4.13 -0.38
N ASN A 99 4.17 -3.70 -1.55
CA ASN A 99 5.48 -3.07 -1.70
C ASN A 99 5.50 -1.67 -1.06
N CYS A 100 4.39 -0.90 -1.10
CA CYS A 100 4.26 0.35 -0.34
C CYS A 100 4.42 0.09 1.18
N VAL A 101 3.74 -0.92 1.74
CA VAL A 101 3.84 -1.23 3.18
C VAL A 101 5.23 -1.72 3.57
N LYS A 102 5.91 -2.46 2.70
CA LYS A 102 7.30 -2.92 2.90
C LYS A 102 8.35 -1.82 2.78
N GLY A 103 8.03 -0.70 2.13
CA GLY A 103 9.01 0.32 1.78
C GLY A 103 9.81 0.02 0.50
N ASP A 104 9.42 -0.98 -0.28
CA ASP A 104 10.05 -1.34 -1.56
C ASP A 104 9.62 -0.39 -2.69
N THR A 105 9.83 0.91 -2.47
CA THR A 105 9.30 1.98 -3.32
C THR A 105 9.89 1.99 -4.73
N GLN A 106 11.14 1.55 -4.89
CA GLN A 106 11.75 1.39 -6.22
C GLN A 106 11.00 0.32 -7.02
N LYS A 107 10.69 -0.80 -6.39
CA LYS A 107 9.92 -1.87 -7.02
C LYS A 107 8.52 -1.41 -7.42
N VAL A 108 7.85 -0.57 -6.58
CA VAL A 108 6.58 0.05 -6.95
C VAL A 108 6.72 0.90 -8.21
N ALA A 109 7.79 1.72 -8.31
CA ALA A 109 8.03 2.55 -9.48
C ALA A 109 8.29 1.72 -10.74
N ASP A 110 9.13 0.70 -10.65
CA ASP A 110 9.48 -0.18 -11.77
C ASP A 110 8.26 -0.95 -12.30
N GLU A 111 7.46 -1.53 -11.40
CA GLU A 111 6.24 -2.29 -11.75
C GLU A 111 5.12 -1.43 -12.35
N ASN A 112 5.12 -0.11 -12.08
CA ASN A 112 4.11 0.82 -12.57
C ASN A 112 4.62 1.72 -13.73
N ASP A 113 5.81 1.48 -14.30
CA ASP A 113 6.46 2.36 -15.29
C ASP A 113 6.40 3.83 -14.85
N ALA A 114 6.98 4.11 -13.69
CA ALA A 114 6.84 5.39 -13.01
C ALA A 114 8.20 6.00 -12.64
N ASP A 115 8.22 7.31 -12.50
CA ASP A 115 9.35 8.05 -11.93
C ASP A 115 9.20 8.14 -10.42
N ILE A 116 10.32 8.09 -9.70
CA ILE A 116 10.38 8.16 -8.25
C ILE A 116 11.15 9.40 -7.81
N GLN A 117 10.60 10.11 -6.83
CA GLN A 117 11.24 11.22 -6.14
C GLN A 117 11.25 10.94 -4.65
N VAL A 118 12.39 11.14 -3.99
CA VAL A 118 12.57 10.91 -2.55
C VAL A 118 13.00 12.20 -1.88
N GLN A 119 12.28 12.59 -0.85
CA GLN A 119 12.60 13.76 -0.02
C GLN A 119 12.80 13.31 1.44
N LYS A 120 13.90 13.73 2.05
CA LYS A 120 14.26 13.40 3.43
C LYS A 120 14.02 14.60 4.34
N PHE A 121 13.08 14.48 5.28
CA PHE A 121 12.79 15.46 6.31
C PHE A 121 13.37 15.05 7.66
N ALA A 122 13.26 15.87 8.68
CA ALA A 122 13.79 15.56 10.01
C ALA A 122 13.17 14.27 10.61
N ARG A 123 11.87 14.04 10.43
CA ARG A 123 11.14 12.93 11.03
C ARG A 123 10.57 11.91 10.04
N SER A 124 10.61 12.21 8.74
CA SER A 124 10.08 11.34 7.69
C SER A 124 11.01 11.23 6.49
N THR A 125 10.77 10.20 5.69
CA THR A 125 11.21 10.10 4.30
C THR A 125 9.96 10.01 3.45
N ASP A 126 9.77 10.99 2.59
CA ASP A 126 8.60 11.07 1.73
C ASP A 126 9.00 10.63 0.32
N VAL A 127 8.13 9.85 -0.29
CA VAL A 127 8.34 9.29 -1.63
C VAL A 127 7.15 9.63 -2.49
N THR A 128 7.42 10.17 -3.67
CA THR A 128 6.41 10.41 -4.71
C THR A 128 6.75 9.55 -5.92
N ILE A 129 5.79 8.76 -6.37
CA ILE A 129 5.89 7.90 -7.54
C ILE A 129 4.85 8.41 -8.54
N THR A 130 5.28 8.79 -9.75
CA THR A 130 4.41 9.39 -10.77
C THR A 130 4.51 8.58 -12.06
N ALA A 131 3.39 8.07 -12.55
CA ALA A 131 3.35 7.29 -13.77
C ALA A 131 3.87 8.11 -14.96
N ARG A 132 4.75 7.51 -15.78
CA ARG A 132 5.31 8.16 -16.99
C ARG A 132 4.29 8.31 -18.08
N LYS A 133 3.32 7.41 -18.15
CA LYS A 133 2.30 7.38 -19.20
C LYS A 133 0.90 7.29 -18.60
N LYS A 134 -0.06 7.92 -19.26
CA LYS A 134 -1.46 7.79 -18.92
C LYS A 134 -1.95 6.38 -19.25
N ALA A 135 -2.71 5.78 -18.33
CA ALA A 135 -3.32 4.47 -18.50
C ALA A 135 -4.82 4.52 -18.22
N VAL A 136 -5.55 3.48 -18.62
CA VAL A 136 -7.00 3.37 -18.35
C VAL A 136 -7.27 3.00 -16.90
N ARG A 137 -6.34 2.30 -16.26
CA ARG A 137 -6.45 1.80 -14.87
C ARG A 137 -5.12 1.93 -14.16
N GLY A 138 -5.18 1.86 -12.82
CA GLY A 138 -4.01 1.98 -11.96
C GLY A 138 -3.85 3.38 -11.40
N TYR A 139 -2.68 3.66 -10.88
CA TYR A 139 -2.39 4.90 -10.19
C TYR A 139 -1.58 5.86 -11.07
N SER A 140 -2.05 7.10 -11.19
CA SER A 140 -1.31 8.19 -11.83
C SER A 140 -0.22 8.75 -10.91
N ARG A 141 -0.48 8.69 -9.58
CA ARG A 141 0.44 9.17 -8.55
C ARG A 141 0.25 8.41 -7.24
N ILE A 142 1.36 8.08 -6.61
CA ILE A 142 1.42 7.47 -5.28
C ILE A 142 2.32 8.35 -4.41
N GLU A 143 1.81 8.79 -3.25
CA GLU A 143 2.55 9.61 -2.29
C GLU A 143 2.62 8.83 -0.97
N LEU A 144 3.83 8.63 -0.47
CA LEU A 144 4.12 7.82 0.71
C LEU A 144 4.96 8.63 1.68
N SER A 145 4.72 8.44 2.97
CA SER A 145 5.59 8.99 4.01
C SER A 145 5.93 7.90 5.03
N TYR A 146 7.22 7.68 5.23
CA TYR A 146 7.76 6.70 6.17
C TYR A 146 8.39 7.41 7.36
N ARG A 147 8.13 6.91 8.56
CA ARG A 147 8.77 7.42 9.78
C ARG A 147 10.27 7.08 9.78
N LYS A 148 11.11 8.03 10.12
CA LYS A 148 12.56 7.77 10.23
C LYS A 148 12.94 6.90 11.42
N SER A 149 12.12 6.89 12.47
CA SER A 149 12.39 6.13 13.70
C SER A 149 12.45 4.63 13.49
N ASP A 150 11.64 4.11 12.57
CA ASP A 150 11.44 2.67 12.39
C ASP A 150 11.11 2.26 10.93
N GLY A 151 11.08 3.21 10.01
CA GLY A 151 10.81 2.95 8.59
C GLY A 151 9.35 2.60 8.28
N LEU A 152 8.42 2.72 9.24
CA LEU A 152 7.03 2.35 9.00
C LEU A 152 6.29 3.39 8.18
N LEU A 153 5.44 2.91 7.27
CA LEU A 153 4.55 3.72 6.46
C LEU A 153 3.48 4.38 7.34
N GLN A 154 3.51 5.71 7.47
CA GLN A 154 2.55 6.49 8.26
C GLN A 154 1.50 7.20 7.41
N TYR A 155 1.76 7.37 6.11
CA TYR A 155 0.86 8.04 5.17
C TYR A 155 0.99 7.41 3.80
N MET A 156 -0.17 7.20 3.16
CA MET A 156 -0.26 6.75 1.78
C MET A 156 -1.42 7.45 1.09
N LYS A 157 -1.15 8.04 -0.08
CA LYS A 157 -2.17 8.61 -0.94
C LYS A 157 -2.02 8.03 -2.34
N LEU A 158 -3.09 7.46 -2.82
CA LEU A 158 -3.20 6.80 -4.12
C LEU A 158 -4.14 7.60 -5.00
N THR A 159 -3.62 8.22 -6.05
CA THR A 159 -4.43 8.94 -7.05
C THR A 159 -4.55 8.06 -8.29
N GLU A 160 -5.76 7.68 -8.64
CA GLU A 160 -6.05 6.87 -9.81
C GLU A 160 -6.06 7.71 -11.10
N PHE A 161 -5.90 7.07 -12.25
CA PHE A 161 -6.12 7.73 -13.54
C PHE A 161 -7.56 8.20 -13.76
N SER A 162 -8.51 7.61 -13.04
CA SER A 162 -9.91 8.04 -12.98
C SER A 162 -10.11 9.39 -12.27
N GLY A 163 -9.10 9.87 -11.56
CA GLY A 163 -9.17 11.02 -10.67
C GLY A 163 -9.65 10.70 -9.26
N ALA A 164 -10.01 9.45 -8.97
CA ALA A 164 -10.31 9.03 -7.60
C ALA A 164 -9.04 9.06 -6.74
N VAL A 165 -9.21 9.49 -5.49
CA VAL A 165 -8.12 9.59 -4.51
C VAL A 165 -8.46 8.78 -3.29
N ASN A 166 -7.55 7.92 -2.85
CA ASN A 166 -7.61 7.17 -1.60
C ASN A 166 -6.44 7.60 -0.71
N GLU A 167 -6.75 8.18 0.44
CA GLU A 167 -5.75 8.68 1.41
C GLU A 167 -5.87 7.91 2.72
N TYR A 168 -4.74 7.35 3.18
CA TYR A 168 -4.63 6.60 4.43
C TYR A 168 -3.63 7.29 5.36
N LYS A 169 -4.02 7.52 6.62
CA LYS A 169 -3.12 7.97 7.68
C LYS A 169 -3.07 6.89 8.75
N MET A 170 -1.89 6.40 9.06
CA MET A 170 -1.68 5.28 9.99
C MET A 170 -1.07 5.78 11.30
N THR A 171 -1.57 5.25 12.40
CA THR A 171 -1.17 5.59 13.79
C THR A 171 -1.22 4.33 14.66
N GLY A 172 -0.72 4.43 15.92
CA GLY A 172 -0.85 3.33 16.89
C GLY A 172 -0.16 2.04 16.44
N PHE A 173 1.05 2.16 15.90
CA PHE A 173 1.81 1.05 15.36
C PHE A 173 2.23 0.06 16.46
N LEU A 174 1.94 -1.22 16.23
CA LEU A 174 2.42 -2.34 17.02
C LEU A 174 3.19 -3.29 16.09
N GLN A 175 4.49 -3.36 16.30
CA GLN A 175 5.33 -4.39 15.68
C GLN A 175 5.27 -5.61 16.58
N SER A 176 4.61 -6.66 16.14
CA SER A 176 4.40 -7.85 16.93
C SER A 176 4.55 -9.09 16.09
N ALA A 177 5.06 -10.15 16.73
CA ALA A 177 5.00 -11.48 16.16
C ALA A 177 3.59 -12.10 16.26
N ALA A 178 2.72 -11.59 17.14
CA ALA A 178 1.37 -12.11 17.37
C ALA A 178 0.32 -11.15 16.80
N LEU A 179 -0.11 -11.40 15.56
CA LEU A 179 -1.29 -10.77 14.98
C LEU A 179 -2.54 -11.57 15.35
N PRO A 180 -3.76 -10.97 15.35
CA PRO A 180 -5.00 -11.71 15.54
C PRO A 180 -5.08 -12.89 14.55
N ALA A 181 -5.53 -14.06 15.04
CA ALA A 181 -5.59 -15.27 14.23
C ALA A 181 -6.49 -15.14 13.00
N ASP A 182 -7.47 -14.26 13.06
CA ASP A 182 -8.45 -13.96 12.01
C ASP A 182 -8.05 -12.77 11.13
N ALA A 183 -6.91 -12.12 11.39
CA ALA A 183 -6.50 -10.91 10.67
C ALA A 183 -6.52 -11.05 9.14
N PHE A 184 -6.17 -12.23 8.62
CA PHE A 184 -6.13 -12.52 7.18
C PHE A 184 -7.20 -13.51 6.73
N THR A 185 -8.20 -13.78 7.59
CA THR A 185 -9.26 -14.74 7.25
C THR A 185 -10.17 -14.18 6.17
N ILE A 186 -10.21 -14.86 5.03
CA ILE A 186 -11.18 -14.60 3.98
C ILE A 186 -12.46 -15.31 4.37
N PRO A 187 -13.59 -14.58 4.57
CA PRO A 187 -14.86 -15.20 4.94
C PRO A 187 -15.25 -16.31 3.97
N ALA A 188 -15.85 -17.39 4.45
CA ALA A 188 -16.37 -18.44 3.58
C ALA A 188 -17.37 -17.85 2.58
N LYS A 189 -17.44 -18.40 1.35
CA LYS A 189 -18.43 -17.96 0.36
C LYS A 189 -19.82 -18.21 0.94
N THR A 190 -20.57 -17.15 1.25
CA THR A 190 -21.97 -17.29 1.64
C THR A 190 -22.72 -17.83 0.43
N SER A 191 -23.09 -19.12 0.46
CA SER A 191 -24.04 -19.66 -0.50
C SER A 191 -25.40 -19.05 -0.14
N HIS A 192 -25.80 -18.01 -0.88
CA HIS A 192 -27.23 -17.69 -0.89
C HIS A 192 -27.92 -18.89 -1.53
N ALA A 193 -28.62 -19.72 -0.72
CA ALA A 193 -29.58 -20.62 -1.22
C ALA A 193 -30.64 -19.76 -1.93
N GLU A 194 -30.83 -20.01 -3.22
CA GLU A 194 -31.94 -19.49 -4.01
C GLU A 194 -33.25 -20.10 -3.49
#